data_e21548bc452bc2207789bb6721898534
#
_entry.id   e21548bc452bc2207789bb6721898534
#
_cell.length_a   1.000
_cell.length_b   1.000
_cell.length_c   1.000
_cell.angle_alpha   90.00
_cell.angle_beta   90.00
_cell.angle_gamma   90.00
#
_symmetry.space_group_name_H-M   'P 1'
#
loop_
_entity.id
_entity.type
_entity.pdbx_description
1 polymer ?
#
loop_
_entity_poly.entity_id
_entity_poly.type
_entity_poly.pdbx_seq_one_letter_code
_entity_poly.pdbx_strand_id
1 'polypeptide(L)'
;MFTGIVEETGTVKQIRRGAASAVLTVAADRVLTDVALGDSIAVNGVCLTVTEFSRNEFSADVMHETLDRSSLGALKAGSTVNLERAMKADGRFGGHIVSGHIDGTGTVSDIRKDDNAVWYRIRASGSILRYIVEKGSIAIDGISLTVAALDGDSFSVSVIPHTAANTTLSSKKKGDTVNLENDIIGKYVERLMQPGAGVYGAKGHGAVSPGASGKAQSGGITESFLIENGF
;
A
#
# COMPACT_ATOMS: atom_id res chain seq x y z
N MET A 1 10.54 1.84 0.29
CA MET A 1 9.96 0.73 1.07
C MET A 1 9.73 1.19 2.48
N PHE A 2 8.59 0.81 3.06
CA PHE A 2 8.11 1.18 4.39
C PHE A 2 7.71 -0.08 5.14
N THR A 3 7.36 0.07 6.41
CA THR A 3 6.95 -1.05 7.27
C THR A 3 5.51 -0.95 7.73
N GLY A 4 4.88 0.21 7.52
CA GLY A 4 3.57 0.54 8.05
C GLY A 4 3.58 0.89 9.54
N ILE A 5 4.74 1.26 10.06
CA ILE A 5 4.88 1.78 11.44
C ILE A 5 4.99 3.30 11.36
N VAL A 6 3.87 3.97 11.61
CA VAL A 6 3.79 5.43 11.60
C VAL A 6 4.73 6.01 12.65
N GLU A 7 5.57 6.97 12.24
CA GLU A 7 6.52 7.62 13.13
C GLU A 7 5.93 8.83 13.85
N GLU A 8 5.08 9.58 13.14
CA GLU A 8 4.35 10.74 13.67
C GLU A 8 3.13 11.06 12.81
N THR A 9 2.29 11.96 13.30
CA THR A 9 1.27 12.62 12.50
C THR A 9 1.72 14.03 12.14
N GLY A 10 1.67 14.35 10.82
CA GLY A 10 1.94 15.68 10.31
C GLY A 10 0.66 16.47 10.03
N THR A 11 0.82 17.76 9.72
CA THR A 11 -0.29 18.64 9.34
C THR A 11 -0.05 19.23 7.96
N VAL A 12 -1.00 19.05 7.06
CA VAL A 12 -0.96 19.69 5.74
C VAL A 12 -1.01 21.20 5.89
N LYS A 13 0.03 21.89 5.44
CA LYS A 13 0.14 23.36 5.42
C LYS A 13 -0.49 23.94 4.16
N GLN A 14 -0.20 23.33 3.02
CA GLN A 14 -0.62 23.81 1.72
C GLN A 14 -0.72 22.67 0.70
N ILE A 15 -1.65 22.81 -0.24
CA ILE A 15 -1.70 22.01 -1.47
C ILE A 15 -1.83 23.00 -2.62
N ARG A 16 -0.78 23.16 -3.40
CA ARG A 16 -0.79 23.99 -4.62
C ARG A 16 -1.08 23.09 -5.81
N ARG A 17 -2.27 23.19 -6.36
CA ARG A 17 -2.68 22.40 -7.53
C ARG A 17 -2.21 23.09 -8.81
N GLY A 18 -1.49 22.38 -9.66
CA GLY A 18 -1.13 22.75 -11.02
C GLY A 18 -2.05 22.08 -12.06
N ALA A 19 -1.69 22.21 -13.34
CA ALA A 19 -2.47 21.64 -14.43
C ALA A 19 -2.46 20.11 -14.46
N ALA A 20 -1.37 19.47 -14.06
CA ALA A 20 -1.16 18.00 -14.11
C ALA A 20 -0.45 17.45 -12.86
N SER A 21 -0.29 18.23 -11.82
CA SER A 21 0.36 17.82 -10.57
C SER A 21 -0.07 18.74 -9.43
N ALA A 22 0.30 18.42 -8.21
CA ALA A 22 0.20 19.31 -7.06
C ALA A 22 1.49 19.26 -6.26
N VAL A 23 1.77 20.33 -5.54
CA VAL A 23 2.80 20.36 -4.51
C VAL A 23 2.10 20.31 -3.15
N LEU A 24 2.40 19.28 -2.38
CA LEU A 24 1.91 19.07 -1.03
C LEU A 24 2.99 19.52 -0.04
N THR A 25 2.69 20.48 0.83
CA THR A 25 3.56 20.89 1.94
C THR A 25 2.98 20.43 3.26
N VAL A 26 3.78 19.68 4.05
CA VAL A 26 3.37 19.07 5.32
C VAL A 26 4.31 19.55 6.43
N ALA A 27 3.72 20.06 7.52
CA ALA A 27 4.45 20.33 8.76
C ALA A 27 4.71 18.99 9.48
N ALA A 28 5.96 18.79 9.88
CA ALA A 28 6.43 17.59 10.56
C ALA A 28 7.63 17.94 11.45
N ASP A 29 8.07 17.00 12.28
CA ASP A 29 9.20 17.16 13.18
C ASP A 29 10.12 15.93 13.12
N ARG A 30 9.63 14.76 13.52
CA ARG A 30 10.42 13.55 13.68
C ARG A 30 10.95 13.02 12.34
N VAL A 31 10.13 12.98 11.29
CA VAL A 31 10.54 12.49 9.97
C VAL A 31 11.55 13.40 9.27
N LEU A 32 11.77 14.61 9.81
CA LEU A 32 12.72 15.59 9.25
C LEU A 32 14.11 15.51 9.87
N THR A 33 14.32 14.70 10.91
CA THR A 33 15.57 14.68 11.69
C THR A 33 16.80 14.27 10.87
N ASP A 34 16.63 13.49 9.82
CA ASP A 34 17.71 12.99 8.94
C ASP A 34 17.31 12.98 7.45
N VAL A 35 16.27 13.76 7.10
CA VAL A 35 15.76 13.83 5.74
C VAL A 35 16.76 14.50 4.79
N ALA A 36 16.84 14.00 3.57
CA ALA A 36 17.56 14.62 2.46
C ALA A 36 16.64 14.81 1.24
N LEU A 37 17.04 15.69 0.32
CA LEU A 37 16.34 15.84 -0.97
C LEU A 37 16.37 14.51 -1.72
N GLY A 38 15.22 14.10 -2.25
CA GLY A 38 15.06 12.82 -2.95
C GLY A 38 14.67 11.65 -2.04
N ASP A 39 14.67 11.81 -0.73
CA ASP A 39 14.18 10.78 0.19
C ASP A 39 12.68 10.55 0.01
N SER A 40 12.23 9.35 0.35
CA SER A 40 10.82 8.99 0.34
C SER A 40 10.22 9.07 1.73
N ILE A 41 9.10 9.77 1.84
CA ILE A 41 8.23 9.79 3.03
C ILE A 41 6.84 9.30 2.61
N ALA A 42 6.29 8.33 3.33
CA ALA A 42 4.91 7.91 3.17
C ALA A 42 3.97 8.91 3.87
N VAL A 43 3.02 9.47 3.12
CA VAL A 43 1.96 10.36 3.62
C VAL A 43 0.63 9.63 3.50
N ASN A 44 0.00 9.27 4.61
CA ASN A 44 -1.16 8.35 4.64
C ASN A 44 -0.92 7.10 3.77
N GLY A 45 0.28 6.52 3.84
CA GLY A 45 0.67 5.33 3.09
C GLY A 45 1.06 5.59 1.62
N VAL A 46 0.98 6.82 1.12
CA VAL A 46 1.40 7.16 -0.24
C VAL A 46 2.86 7.58 -0.23
N CYS A 47 3.70 6.88 -0.97
CA CYS A 47 5.13 7.21 -1.13
C CYS A 47 5.28 8.50 -1.91
N LEU A 48 5.86 9.53 -1.29
CA LEU A 48 6.16 10.81 -1.90
C LEU A 48 7.64 11.11 -1.77
N THR A 49 8.20 11.71 -2.84
CA THR A 49 9.61 12.13 -2.86
C THR A 49 9.74 13.57 -2.37
N VAL A 50 10.61 13.80 -1.40
CA VAL A 50 10.90 15.11 -0.84
C VAL A 50 11.62 15.97 -1.88
N THR A 51 11.01 17.07 -2.27
CA THR A 51 11.57 18.05 -3.23
C THR A 51 12.13 19.29 -2.57
N GLU A 52 11.59 19.65 -1.40
CA GLU A 52 12.06 20.73 -0.56
C GLU A 52 11.81 20.36 0.91
N PHE A 53 12.67 20.85 1.81
CA PHE A 53 12.41 20.72 3.25
C PHE A 53 13.07 21.86 4.04
N SER A 54 12.54 22.07 5.23
CA SER A 54 13.10 22.97 6.25
C SER A 54 13.15 22.25 7.61
N ARG A 55 13.39 22.99 8.66
CA ARG A 55 13.43 22.43 10.02
C ARG A 55 12.09 21.81 10.46
N ASN A 56 10.97 22.31 9.95
CA ASN A 56 9.63 21.99 10.46
C ASN A 56 8.59 21.67 9.38
N GLU A 57 9.00 21.51 8.12
CA GLU A 57 8.12 21.12 7.04
C GLU A 57 8.90 20.54 5.85
N PHE A 58 8.23 19.74 5.04
CA PHE A 58 8.73 19.28 3.75
C PHE A 58 7.66 19.49 2.67
N SER A 59 8.11 19.58 1.42
CA SER A 59 7.25 19.57 0.24
C SER A 59 7.55 18.38 -0.65
N ALA A 60 6.52 17.88 -1.30
CA ALA A 60 6.63 16.81 -2.26
C ALA A 60 5.70 17.04 -3.45
N ASP A 61 6.14 16.62 -4.65
CA ASP A 61 5.32 16.63 -5.83
C ASP A 61 4.37 15.43 -5.83
N VAL A 62 3.10 15.67 -6.16
CA VAL A 62 2.06 14.65 -6.23
C VAL A 62 1.43 14.67 -7.62
N MET A 63 1.46 13.53 -8.31
CA MET A 63 0.83 13.37 -9.63
C MET A 63 -0.70 13.38 -9.51
N HIS A 64 -1.39 13.83 -10.55
CA HIS A 64 -2.87 13.81 -10.59
C HIS A 64 -3.44 12.42 -10.32
N GLU A 65 -2.89 11.39 -10.97
CA GLU A 65 -3.33 10.01 -10.76
C GLU A 65 -3.26 9.60 -9.27
N THR A 66 -2.22 10.03 -8.57
CA THR A 66 -2.09 9.78 -7.13
C THR A 66 -3.16 10.50 -6.32
N LEU A 67 -3.48 11.75 -6.67
CA LEU A 67 -4.57 12.51 -6.03
C LEU A 67 -5.94 11.87 -6.29
N ASP A 68 -6.19 11.43 -7.53
CA ASP A 68 -7.48 10.87 -7.94
C ASP A 68 -7.72 9.47 -7.35
N ARG A 69 -6.66 8.67 -7.19
CA ARG A 69 -6.74 7.30 -6.68
C ARG A 69 -6.55 7.16 -5.19
N SER A 70 -6.29 8.26 -4.47
CA SER A 70 -6.01 8.21 -3.04
C SER A 70 -6.84 9.21 -2.24
N SER A 71 -6.82 9.08 -0.92
CA SER A 71 -7.41 10.06 -0.01
C SER A 71 -6.69 11.41 -0.04
N LEU A 72 -5.49 11.50 -0.67
CA LEU A 72 -4.73 12.75 -0.76
C LEU A 72 -5.48 13.84 -1.55
N GLY A 73 -6.30 13.45 -2.53
CA GLY A 73 -7.12 14.38 -3.31
C GLY A 73 -8.12 15.18 -2.49
N ALA A 74 -8.58 14.65 -1.36
CA ALA A 74 -9.52 15.30 -0.44
C ALA A 74 -8.86 16.12 0.66
N LEU A 75 -7.52 16.09 0.78
CA LEU A 75 -6.79 16.85 1.79
C LEU A 75 -6.89 18.34 1.55
N LYS A 76 -6.83 19.10 2.63
CA LYS A 76 -6.81 20.58 2.66
C LYS A 76 -5.87 21.06 3.74
N ALA A 77 -5.53 22.33 3.74
CA ALA A 77 -4.77 22.95 4.82
C ALA A 77 -5.45 22.65 6.17
N GLY A 78 -4.65 22.24 7.15
CA GLY A 78 -5.11 21.76 8.46
C GLY A 78 -5.45 20.27 8.54
N SER A 79 -5.47 19.52 7.43
CA SER A 79 -5.65 18.06 7.47
C SER A 79 -4.48 17.38 8.18
N THR A 80 -4.78 16.43 9.05
CA THR A 80 -3.76 15.58 9.70
C THR A 80 -3.46 14.34 8.82
N VAL A 81 -2.21 13.95 8.73
CA VAL A 81 -1.73 12.82 7.94
C VAL A 81 -0.74 11.97 8.74
N ASN A 82 -0.72 10.66 8.49
CA ASN A 82 0.31 9.76 9.01
C ASN A 82 1.59 9.91 8.21
N LEU A 83 2.73 9.87 8.88
CA LEU A 83 4.04 10.00 8.27
C LEU A 83 4.96 8.84 8.69
N GLU A 84 5.67 8.28 7.71
CA GLU A 84 6.71 7.27 7.91
C GLU A 84 7.83 7.52 6.90
N ARG A 85 9.10 7.54 7.35
CA ARG A 85 10.26 7.55 6.44
C ARG A 85 10.48 6.21 5.80
N ALA A 86 11.09 6.18 4.63
CA ALA A 86 11.59 4.94 4.05
C ALA A 86 12.50 4.21 5.05
N MET A 87 12.31 2.90 5.16
CA MET A 87 13.07 2.05 6.09
C MET A 87 14.56 2.04 5.71
N LYS A 88 15.44 2.23 6.69
CA LYS A 88 16.88 2.02 6.52
C LYS A 88 17.21 0.54 6.36
N ALA A 89 18.29 0.21 5.65
CA ALA A 89 18.71 -1.17 5.41
C ALA A 89 19.03 -1.95 6.70
N ASP A 90 19.49 -1.26 7.74
CA ASP A 90 19.77 -1.76 9.07
C ASP A 90 18.64 -1.50 10.09
N GLY A 91 17.49 -1.01 9.61
CA GLY A 91 16.32 -0.68 10.42
C GLY A 91 15.57 -1.93 10.90
N ARG A 92 14.70 -1.75 11.91
CA ARG A 92 13.80 -2.80 12.37
C ARG A 92 12.61 -2.93 11.42
N PHE A 93 12.24 -4.17 11.10
CA PHE A 93 11.05 -4.49 10.34
C PHE A 93 9.90 -4.80 11.31
N GLY A 94 9.14 -3.77 11.71
CA GLY A 94 8.13 -3.87 12.77
C GLY A 94 6.71 -4.21 12.30
N GLY A 95 6.41 -4.09 11.00
CA GLY A 95 5.10 -4.35 10.42
C GLY A 95 5.15 -5.40 9.33
N HIS A 96 4.75 -5.03 8.09
CA HIS A 96 4.85 -5.86 6.90
C HIS A 96 5.46 -5.06 5.73
N ILE A 97 5.67 -5.68 4.57
CA ILE A 97 6.22 -5.00 3.40
C ILE A 97 5.19 -4.02 2.84
N VAL A 98 5.43 -2.72 3.02
CA VAL A 98 4.62 -1.64 2.48
C VAL A 98 5.44 -0.89 1.44
N SER A 99 4.91 -0.81 0.21
CA SER A 99 5.60 -0.15 -0.89
C SER A 99 5.34 1.35 -0.95
N GLY A 100 4.22 1.78 -0.40
CA GLY A 100 3.69 3.14 -0.53
C GLY A 100 2.90 3.35 -1.82
N HIS A 101 2.54 2.26 -2.50
CA HIS A 101 1.73 2.28 -3.72
C HIS A 101 0.36 1.68 -3.41
N ILE A 102 -0.56 2.53 -3.01
CA ILE A 102 -1.89 2.11 -2.59
C ILE A 102 -2.70 1.48 -3.73
N ASP A 103 -3.48 0.46 -3.41
CA ASP A 103 -4.33 -0.26 -4.37
C ASP A 103 -5.65 0.47 -4.65
N GLY A 104 -6.01 1.35 -3.75
CA GLY A 104 -7.21 2.16 -3.82
C GLY A 104 -7.64 2.65 -2.46
N THR A 105 -8.91 3.04 -2.35
CA THR A 105 -9.47 3.56 -1.11
C THR A 105 -10.56 2.65 -0.57
N GLY A 106 -10.74 2.70 0.76
CA GLY A 106 -11.89 2.13 1.45
C GLY A 106 -12.65 3.19 2.23
N THR A 107 -13.82 2.83 2.71
CA THR A 107 -14.66 3.70 3.54
C THR A 107 -14.83 3.10 4.93
N VAL A 108 -14.62 3.88 5.96
CA VAL A 108 -14.93 3.49 7.35
C VAL A 108 -16.44 3.33 7.46
N SER A 109 -16.92 2.10 7.50
CA SER A 109 -18.36 1.79 7.54
C SER A 109 -18.91 1.71 8.97
N ASP A 110 -18.06 1.35 9.94
CA ASP A 110 -18.41 1.29 11.35
C ASP A 110 -17.19 1.46 12.25
N ILE A 111 -17.41 2.00 13.46
CA ILE A 111 -16.39 2.13 14.51
C ILE A 111 -17.05 1.69 15.83
N ARG A 112 -16.47 0.68 16.49
CA ARG A 112 -16.96 0.14 17.74
C ARG A 112 -15.85 0.07 18.78
N LYS A 113 -16.10 0.63 19.96
CA LYS A 113 -15.22 0.44 21.12
C LYS A 113 -15.51 -0.92 21.76
N ASP A 114 -14.47 -1.63 22.16
CA ASP A 114 -14.53 -2.94 22.76
C ASP A 114 -13.41 -3.07 23.81
N ASP A 115 -13.76 -2.80 25.05
CA ASP A 115 -12.83 -2.70 26.17
C ASP A 115 -11.67 -1.73 25.86
N ASN A 116 -10.45 -2.24 25.77
CA ASN A 116 -9.24 -1.47 25.47
C ASN A 116 -8.95 -1.36 23.96
N ALA A 117 -9.79 -1.90 23.08
CA ALA A 117 -9.59 -1.86 21.63
C ALA A 117 -10.67 -1.02 20.93
N VAL A 118 -10.31 -0.47 19.77
CA VAL A 118 -11.27 0.15 18.86
C VAL A 118 -11.30 -0.66 17.57
N TRP A 119 -12.46 -1.13 17.21
CA TRP A 119 -12.70 -1.86 15.97
C TRP A 119 -13.11 -0.90 14.86
N TYR A 120 -12.45 -1.00 13.73
CA TYR A 120 -12.80 -0.29 12.51
C TYR A 120 -13.22 -1.32 11.46
N ARG A 121 -14.44 -1.15 10.93
CA ARG A 121 -14.91 -1.90 9.76
C ARG A 121 -14.71 -1.02 8.53
N ILE A 122 -14.02 -1.56 7.53
CA ILE A 122 -13.68 -0.86 6.29
C ILE A 122 -14.36 -1.58 5.13
N ARG A 123 -15.22 -0.87 4.39
CA ARG A 123 -15.76 -1.34 3.13
C ARG A 123 -14.75 -1.05 2.03
N ALA A 124 -14.51 -2.03 1.15
CA ALA A 124 -13.57 -1.89 0.04
C ALA A 124 -14.10 -2.61 -1.21
N SER A 125 -13.47 -2.32 -2.37
CA SER A 125 -13.80 -3.00 -3.62
C SER A 125 -13.38 -4.48 -3.58
N GLY A 126 -14.07 -5.32 -4.38
CA GLY A 126 -13.71 -6.73 -4.50
C GLY A 126 -12.28 -6.97 -4.98
N SER A 127 -11.72 -6.05 -5.77
CA SER A 127 -10.32 -6.12 -6.22
C SER A 127 -9.31 -5.98 -5.08
N ILE A 128 -9.66 -5.24 -4.02
CA ILE A 128 -8.85 -5.11 -2.80
C ILE A 128 -9.12 -6.29 -1.86
N LEU A 129 -10.41 -6.61 -1.59
CA LEU A 129 -10.81 -7.68 -0.67
C LEU A 129 -10.25 -9.06 -1.07
N ARG A 130 -10.04 -9.29 -2.34
CA ARG A 130 -9.46 -10.51 -2.90
C ARG A 130 -8.09 -10.89 -2.30
N TYR A 131 -7.27 -9.93 -1.90
CA TYR A 131 -5.95 -10.15 -1.32
C TYR A 131 -5.94 -10.07 0.21
N ILE A 132 -7.09 -9.75 0.81
CA ILE A 132 -7.22 -9.67 2.26
C ILE A 132 -7.53 -11.07 2.80
N VAL A 133 -6.74 -11.49 3.77
CA VAL A 133 -6.95 -12.75 4.49
C VAL A 133 -7.07 -12.49 5.98
N GLU A 134 -7.94 -13.21 6.67
CA GLU A 134 -8.07 -13.12 8.12
C GLU A 134 -6.74 -13.49 8.78
N LYS A 135 -6.32 -12.73 9.79
CA LYS A 135 -4.99 -12.78 10.44
C LYS A 135 -3.81 -12.36 9.56
N GLY A 136 -4.04 -11.97 8.31
CA GLY A 136 -3.04 -11.34 7.46
C GLY A 136 -2.87 -9.85 7.79
N SER A 137 -2.00 -9.19 7.03
CA SER A 137 -1.69 -7.75 7.17
C SER A 137 -2.33 -6.94 6.06
N ILE A 138 -2.69 -5.70 6.39
CA ILE A 138 -3.17 -4.66 5.47
C ILE A 138 -2.61 -3.32 5.93
N ALA A 139 -2.23 -2.45 5.01
CA ALA A 139 -1.90 -1.07 5.34
C ALA A 139 -3.14 -0.18 5.15
N ILE A 140 -3.55 0.53 6.21
CA ILE A 140 -4.66 1.50 6.22
C ILE A 140 -4.08 2.88 6.53
N ASP A 141 -4.17 3.83 5.58
CA ASP A 141 -3.49 5.14 5.68
C ASP A 141 -2.01 4.99 6.11
N GLY A 142 -1.32 3.95 5.59
CA GLY A 142 0.06 3.62 5.90
C GLY A 142 0.28 2.90 7.23
N ILE A 143 -0.75 2.54 7.96
CA ILE A 143 -0.64 1.82 9.23
C ILE A 143 -0.76 0.32 8.97
N SER A 144 0.27 -0.45 9.31
CA SER A 144 0.25 -1.92 9.27
C SER A 144 -0.68 -2.47 10.35
N LEU A 145 -1.75 -3.14 9.95
CA LEU A 145 -2.76 -3.68 10.83
C LEU A 145 -3.10 -5.12 10.50
N THR A 146 -3.40 -5.90 11.54
CA THR A 146 -3.86 -7.28 11.39
C THR A 146 -5.36 -7.29 11.08
N VAL A 147 -5.75 -8.04 10.05
CA VAL A 147 -7.16 -8.29 9.72
C VAL A 147 -7.77 -9.20 10.77
N ALA A 148 -8.78 -8.70 11.48
CA ALA A 148 -9.45 -9.44 12.56
C ALA A 148 -10.68 -10.21 12.07
N ALA A 149 -11.34 -9.73 11.01
CA ALA A 149 -12.48 -10.41 10.38
C ALA A 149 -12.60 -9.94 8.91
N LEU A 150 -13.18 -10.79 8.06
CA LEU A 150 -13.44 -10.54 6.65
C LEU A 150 -14.86 -10.93 6.31
N ASP A 151 -15.57 -10.03 5.63
CA ASP A 151 -16.93 -10.23 5.11
C ASP A 151 -16.94 -10.06 3.58
N GLY A 152 -18.10 -10.23 2.95
CA GLY A 152 -18.25 -10.16 1.49
C GLY A 152 -17.94 -8.81 0.84
N ASP A 153 -18.11 -7.68 1.59
CA ASP A 153 -17.88 -6.31 1.10
C ASP A 153 -16.98 -5.47 1.99
N SER A 154 -16.47 -6.06 3.09
CA SER A 154 -15.75 -5.32 4.11
C SER A 154 -14.81 -6.22 4.92
N PHE A 155 -13.86 -5.61 5.59
CA PHE A 155 -13.01 -6.27 6.59
C PHE A 155 -12.96 -5.41 7.86
N SER A 156 -12.50 -6.01 8.95
CA SER A 156 -12.37 -5.33 10.24
C SER A 156 -10.96 -5.47 10.79
N VAL A 157 -10.49 -4.43 11.45
CA VAL A 157 -9.25 -4.42 12.20
C VAL A 157 -9.54 -4.01 13.65
N SER A 158 -8.78 -4.57 14.60
CA SER A 158 -8.86 -4.21 16.01
C SER A 158 -7.60 -3.45 16.39
N VAL A 159 -7.76 -2.21 16.84
CA VAL A 159 -6.65 -1.27 17.06
C VAL A 159 -6.50 -0.99 18.54
N ILE A 160 -5.28 -1.18 19.06
CA ILE A 160 -4.95 -0.88 20.47
C ILE A 160 -4.88 0.64 20.69
N PRO A 161 -5.10 1.13 21.92
CA PRO A 161 -5.14 2.56 22.22
C PRO A 161 -3.87 3.31 21.82
N HIS A 162 -2.70 2.69 21.97
CA HIS A 162 -1.43 3.29 21.59
C HIS A 162 -1.38 3.62 20.08
N THR A 163 -1.77 2.68 19.23
CA THR A 163 -1.79 2.89 17.77
C THR A 163 -2.83 3.94 17.38
N ALA A 164 -4.03 3.88 17.97
CA ALA A 164 -5.05 4.87 17.71
C ALA A 164 -4.59 6.29 18.08
N ALA A 165 -3.97 6.47 19.25
CA ALA A 165 -3.54 7.79 19.75
C ALA A 165 -2.40 8.41 18.92
N ASN A 166 -1.55 7.60 18.29
CA ASN A 166 -0.37 8.05 17.55
C ASN A 166 -0.58 8.09 16.02
N THR A 167 -1.82 7.90 15.56
CA THR A 167 -2.16 7.87 14.14
C THR A 167 -3.45 8.64 13.87
N THR A 168 -3.74 8.87 12.58
CA THR A 168 -4.99 9.52 12.16
C THR A 168 -6.25 8.73 12.49
N LEU A 169 -6.15 7.44 12.87
CA LEU A 169 -7.30 6.60 13.19
C LEU A 169 -8.15 7.16 14.33
N SER A 170 -7.54 7.80 15.34
CA SER A 170 -8.30 8.39 16.47
C SER A 170 -9.30 9.47 16.04
N SER A 171 -9.03 10.15 14.92
CA SER A 171 -9.88 11.22 14.37
C SER A 171 -10.88 10.74 13.32
N LYS A 172 -10.75 9.51 12.83
CA LYS A 172 -11.62 8.94 11.80
C LYS A 172 -13.04 8.72 12.28
N LYS A 173 -13.98 8.94 11.40
CA LYS A 173 -15.42 8.80 11.60
C LYS A 173 -16.02 7.87 10.55
N LYS A 174 -17.19 7.35 10.83
CA LYS A 174 -18.00 6.63 9.84
C LYS A 174 -18.25 7.53 8.62
N GLY A 175 -17.97 6.99 7.44
CA GLY A 175 -18.03 7.69 6.15
C GLY A 175 -16.68 8.23 5.67
N ASP A 176 -15.65 8.27 6.52
CA ASP A 176 -14.35 8.75 6.11
C ASP A 176 -13.66 7.76 5.16
N THR A 177 -12.93 8.33 4.22
CA THR A 177 -12.09 7.57 3.27
C THR A 177 -10.72 7.30 3.87
N VAL A 178 -10.20 6.10 3.59
CA VAL A 178 -8.84 5.65 3.95
C VAL A 178 -8.13 5.07 2.73
N ASN A 179 -6.82 5.24 2.65
CA ASN A 179 -5.99 4.56 1.66
C ASN A 179 -5.77 3.11 2.08
N LEU A 180 -5.78 2.20 1.11
CA LEU A 180 -5.56 0.77 1.33
C LEU A 180 -4.43 0.27 0.44
N GLU A 181 -3.48 -0.44 1.04
CA GLU A 181 -2.45 -1.19 0.32
C GLU A 181 -2.43 -2.63 0.84
N ASN A 182 -2.66 -3.59 -0.05
CA ASN A 182 -2.58 -5.01 0.25
C ASN A 182 -1.12 -5.45 0.40
N ASP A 183 -0.89 -6.49 1.19
CA ASP A 183 0.41 -7.13 1.25
C ASP A 183 0.82 -7.58 -0.17
N ILE A 184 1.97 -7.07 -0.62
CA ILE A 184 2.50 -7.29 -1.97
C ILE A 184 2.75 -8.78 -2.27
N ILE A 185 3.01 -9.58 -1.23
CA ILE A 185 3.26 -11.02 -1.37
C ILE A 185 2.06 -11.72 -2.02
N GLY A 186 0.82 -11.38 -1.60
CA GLY A 186 -0.39 -11.96 -2.19
C GLY A 186 -0.50 -11.72 -3.69
N LYS A 187 -0.12 -10.54 -4.16
CA LYS A 187 -0.13 -10.17 -5.59
C LYS A 187 0.93 -10.95 -6.39
N TYR A 188 2.13 -11.13 -5.84
CA TYR A 188 3.16 -11.94 -6.47
C TYR A 188 2.78 -13.41 -6.52
N VAL A 189 2.26 -13.98 -5.43
CA VAL A 189 1.79 -15.37 -5.40
C VAL A 189 0.72 -15.59 -6.47
N GLU A 190 -0.29 -14.72 -6.55
CA GLU A 190 -1.32 -14.83 -7.59
C GLU A 190 -0.72 -14.77 -8.99
N ARG A 191 0.18 -13.82 -9.26
CA ARG A 191 0.82 -13.67 -10.56
C ARG A 191 1.61 -14.92 -10.96
N LEU A 192 2.32 -15.53 -10.02
CA LEU A 192 3.12 -16.74 -10.26
C LEU A 192 2.26 -17.99 -10.46
N MET A 193 1.08 -18.04 -9.81
CA MET A 193 0.16 -19.19 -9.93
C MET A 193 -0.74 -19.13 -11.17
N GLN A 194 -0.78 -18.00 -11.90
CA GLN A 194 -1.56 -17.91 -13.14
C GLN A 194 -0.97 -18.82 -14.23
N PRO A 195 -1.75 -19.76 -14.81
CA PRO A 195 -1.29 -20.58 -15.92
C PRO A 195 -0.88 -19.69 -17.10
N GLY A 196 0.35 -19.81 -17.57
CA GLY A 196 0.89 -18.99 -18.69
C GLY A 196 1.60 -17.70 -18.29
N ALA A 197 1.71 -17.35 -17.01
CA ALA A 197 2.52 -16.21 -16.54
C ALA A 197 4.04 -16.50 -16.51
N GLY A 198 4.43 -17.76 -16.68
CA GLY A 198 5.82 -18.18 -16.78
C GLY A 198 6.26 -18.26 -18.23
N VAL A 199 7.34 -17.59 -18.49
CA VAL A 199 8.20 -17.51 -19.68
C VAL A 199 8.00 -16.22 -20.49
N TYR A 200 8.82 -15.24 -20.19
CA TYR A 200 9.30 -14.35 -21.23
C TYR A 200 9.97 -15.27 -22.27
N GLY A 201 9.22 -15.66 -23.29
CA GLY A 201 9.77 -16.39 -24.42
C GLY A 201 10.89 -15.55 -25.02
N ALA A 202 12.11 -16.06 -24.97
CA ALA A 202 13.16 -15.60 -25.83
C ALA A 202 12.60 -15.61 -27.25
N LYS A 203 12.47 -14.43 -27.88
CA LYS A 203 12.16 -14.31 -29.30
C LYS A 203 13.36 -14.88 -30.07
N GLY A 204 13.35 -16.18 -30.28
CA GLY A 204 14.17 -16.83 -31.29
C GLY A 204 13.68 -16.38 -32.66
N HIS A 205 14.50 -15.64 -33.41
CA HIS A 205 14.30 -15.39 -34.84
C HIS A 205 14.36 -16.74 -35.54
N GLY A 206 13.25 -17.17 -36.15
CA GLY A 206 13.17 -18.35 -36.98
C GLY A 206 11.81 -18.44 -37.63
N ALA A 207 11.70 -17.92 -38.85
CA ALA A 207 10.54 -18.12 -39.69
C ALA A 207 10.41 -19.59 -40.08
N VAL A 208 9.27 -20.22 -39.82
CA VAL A 208 8.79 -21.45 -40.50
C VAL A 208 7.30 -21.36 -40.70
N SER A 209 6.88 -21.65 -41.94
CA SER A 209 5.54 -21.62 -42.51
C SER A 209 4.54 -22.62 -41.91
N PRO A 210 3.23 -22.49 -42.19
CA PRO A 210 2.16 -23.11 -41.44
C PRO A 210 1.82 -24.53 -41.93
N GLY A 211 1.58 -25.42 -41.00
CA GLY A 211 0.95 -26.71 -41.29
C GLY A 211 1.16 -27.73 -40.17
N ALA A 212 0.17 -27.91 -39.35
CA ALA A 212 -0.35 -29.15 -38.80
C ALA A 212 -1.01 -28.94 -37.42
N SER A 213 -2.24 -29.38 -37.34
CA SER A 213 -3.07 -29.51 -36.14
C SER A 213 -2.41 -30.37 -35.06
N GLY A 214 -2.06 -29.76 -33.92
CA GLY A 214 -1.53 -30.43 -32.73
C GLY A 214 -2.25 -29.94 -31.47
N LYS A 215 -2.81 -30.87 -30.72
CA LYS A 215 -3.48 -30.68 -29.42
C LYS A 215 -2.58 -29.91 -28.46
N ALA A 216 -3.16 -28.91 -27.77
CA ALA A 216 -2.50 -28.22 -26.67
C ALA A 216 -2.15 -29.22 -25.56
N GLN A 217 -0.85 -29.45 -25.33
CA GLN A 217 -0.36 -30.15 -24.16
C GLN A 217 -0.25 -29.16 -22.99
N SER A 218 -0.87 -29.51 -21.86
CA SER A 218 -0.74 -28.82 -20.58
C SER A 218 0.73 -28.91 -20.12
N GLY A 219 1.44 -27.77 -20.12
CA GLY A 219 2.82 -27.69 -19.66
C GLY A 219 2.92 -27.73 -18.14
N GLY A 220 2.79 -28.92 -17.54
CA GLY A 220 3.17 -29.17 -16.15
C GLY A 220 4.57 -29.79 -16.08
N ILE A 221 5.21 -29.71 -14.92
CA ILE A 221 6.45 -30.48 -14.65
C ILE A 221 6.09 -31.95 -14.76
N THR A 222 6.68 -32.64 -15.71
CA THR A 222 6.45 -34.07 -15.95
C THR A 222 7.52 -34.88 -15.23
N GLU A 223 7.21 -36.15 -14.93
CA GLU A 223 8.17 -37.12 -14.35
C GLU A 223 9.44 -37.22 -15.20
N SER A 224 9.28 -37.23 -16.54
CA SER A 224 10.41 -37.22 -17.48
C SER A 224 11.32 -35.99 -17.31
N PHE A 225 10.73 -34.82 -17.10
CA PHE A 225 11.50 -33.59 -16.86
C PHE A 225 12.31 -33.68 -15.57
N LEU A 226 11.74 -34.24 -14.50
CA LEU A 226 12.44 -34.42 -13.22
C LEU A 226 13.61 -35.37 -13.36
N ILE A 227 13.42 -36.54 -14.01
CA ILE A 227 14.48 -37.55 -14.24
C ILE A 227 15.62 -36.97 -15.06
N GLU A 228 15.34 -36.20 -16.14
CA GLU A 228 16.37 -35.58 -16.98
C GLU A 228 17.17 -34.50 -16.26
N ASN A 229 16.62 -33.90 -15.20
CA ASN A 229 17.28 -32.86 -14.41
C ASN A 229 17.79 -33.36 -13.04
N GLY A 230 17.82 -34.67 -12.80
CA GLY A 230 18.50 -35.30 -11.64
C GLY A 230 17.68 -35.27 -10.34
N PHE A 231 16.35 -35.23 -10.43
CA PHE A 231 15.42 -35.30 -9.29
C PHE A 231 14.66 -36.66 -9.28
#